data_376dbd54d59e4768c9d69f27deb4889c
#
_entry.id   376dbd54d59e4768c9d69f27deb4889c
#
_cell.length_a   1.000
_cell.length_b   1.000
_cell.length_c   1.000
_cell.angle_alpha   90.00
_cell.angle_beta   90.00
_cell.angle_gamma   90.00
#
_symmetry.space_group_name_H-M   'P 1'
#
loop_
_entity.id
_entity.type
_entity.pdbx_description
1 polymer ?
#
loop_
_entity_poly.entity_id
_entity_poly.type
_entity_poly.pdbx_seq_one_letter_code
_entity_poly.pdbx_strand_id
1 'polypeptide(L)'
;MTLKLADRVQETSTSPGGTGTINLSGAAPAGFVTFSTGIGSGNATYYTILDTTTYDWEVGIGTYTSGSPGTLSRTTILSNSSGGTSAVNFTNGNTLSVFVTYPAEKSINYDIDGVATIGDVLGYSDKIGRAHV
;
A
#
# COMPACT_ATOMS: atom_id res chain seq x y z
N MET A 1 15.40 -4.57 -7.12
CA MET A 1 14.26 -3.99 -6.40
C MET A 1 13.76 -4.99 -5.36
N THR A 2 13.61 -4.56 -4.14
CA THR A 2 13.15 -5.41 -3.04
C THR A 2 11.76 -4.96 -2.60
N LEU A 3 10.88 -5.91 -2.36
CA LEU A 3 9.62 -5.64 -1.68
C LEU A 3 9.91 -5.60 -0.19
N LYS A 4 9.62 -4.48 0.45
CA LYS A 4 9.94 -4.25 1.85
C LYS A 4 8.72 -3.77 2.61
N LEU A 5 8.47 -4.34 3.77
CA LEU A 5 7.47 -3.88 4.73
C LEU A 5 8.19 -3.33 5.97
N ALA A 6 7.60 -2.35 6.59
CA ALA A 6 8.10 -1.81 7.85
C ALA A 6 6.93 -1.28 8.66
N ASP A 7 7.11 -1.22 9.97
CA ASP A 7 6.06 -0.79 10.88
C ASP A 7 5.95 0.72 10.92
N ARG A 8 4.71 1.20 11.05
CA ARG A 8 4.42 2.60 11.34
C ARG A 8 4.97 3.58 10.31
N VAL A 9 4.95 3.21 9.03
CA VAL A 9 5.36 4.10 7.95
C VAL A 9 4.13 4.86 7.45
N GLN A 10 4.14 6.17 7.57
CA GLN A 10 3.05 7.01 7.08
C GLN A 10 3.56 8.41 6.77
N GLU A 11 3.09 8.95 5.64
CA GLU A 11 3.26 10.35 5.26
C GLU A 11 1.95 10.86 4.69
N THR A 12 1.91 12.12 4.33
CA THR A 12 0.79 12.68 3.58
C THR A 12 1.21 13.04 2.16
N SER A 13 0.22 13.17 1.28
CA SER A 13 0.40 13.67 -0.08
C SER A 13 -0.72 14.64 -0.39
N THR A 14 -0.39 15.79 -1.00
CA THR A 14 -1.38 16.75 -1.44
C THR A 14 -1.28 17.01 -2.94
N SER A 15 -0.32 16.43 -3.62
CA SER A 15 -0.10 16.64 -5.06
C SER A 15 0.58 15.43 -5.68
N PRO A 16 0.46 15.25 -6.98
CA PRO A 16 -0.38 16.03 -7.92
C PRO A 16 -1.83 15.53 -7.97
N GLY A 17 -2.20 14.54 -7.18
CA GLY A 17 -3.47 13.84 -7.34
C GLY A 17 -3.45 12.96 -8.59
N GLY A 18 -4.60 12.75 -9.21
CA GLY A 18 -4.69 11.94 -10.42
C GLY A 18 -4.52 10.46 -10.19
N THR A 19 -4.09 9.75 -11.23
CA THR A 19 -3.95 8.29 -11.23
C THR A 19 -2.50 7.82 -11.25
N GLY A 20 -1.54 8.74 -11.27
CA GLY A 20 -0.11 8.43 -11.38
C GLY A 20 0.64 8.51 -10.07
N THR A 21 1.94 8.63 -10.19
CA THR A 21 2.86 8.79 -9.06
C THR A 21 2.47 9.99 -8.21
N ILE A 22 2.54 9.84 -6.89
CA ILE A 22 2.23 10.91 -5.94
C ILE A 22 3.50 11.41 -5.25
N ASN A 23 3.46 12.66 -4.83
CA ASN A 23 4.52 13.29 -4.06
C ASN A 23 4.26 13.07 -2.56
N LEU A 24 5.29 12.75 -1.82
CA LEU A 24 5.21 12.56 -0.38
C LEU A 24 5.71 13.81 0.35
N SER A 25 5.16 14.08 1.52
CA SER A 25 5.48 15.28 2.30
C SER A 25 6.91 15.31 2.83
N GLY A 26 7.51 14.14 3.01
CA GLY A 26 8.82 14.02 3.65
C GLY A 26 8.80 14.11 5.17
N ALA A 27 7.61 14.20 5.77
CA ALA A 27 7.44 14.27 7.20
C ALA A 27 6.40 13.23 7.65
N ALA A 28 6.72 12.51 8.72
CA ALA A 28 5.80 11.54 9.30
C ALA A 28 4.98 12.18 10.41
N PRO A 29 3.70 11.81 10.54
CA PRO A 29 2.92 12.19 11.72
C PRO A 29 3.56 11.64 13.01
N ALA A 30 3.20 12.22 14.14
CA ALA A 30 3.72 11.78 15.43
C ALA A 30 3.45 10.28 15.62
N GLY A 31 4.48 9.54 16.03
CA GLY A 31 4.38 8.09 16.23
C GLY A 31 4.58 7.26 14.97
N PHE A 32 4.89 7.91 13.84
CA PHE A 32 5.19 7.23 12.58
C PHE A 32 6.61 7.54 12.12
N VAL A 33 7.06 6.79 11.11
CA VAL A 33 8.33 7.05 10.43
C VAL A 33 8.06 7.34 8.96
N THR A 34 9.02 8.00 8.30
CA THR A 34 8.89 8.32 6.88
C THR A 34 9.13 7.10 5.99
N PHE A 35 8.71 7.19 4.74
CA PHE A 35 9.03 6.18 3.74
C PHE A 35 10.54 6.06 3.53
N SER A 36 11.26 7.18 3.61
CA SER A 36 12.72 7.16 3.51
C SER A 36 13.35 6.29 4.60
N THR A 37 12.88 6.43 5.83
CA THR A 37 13.41 5.66 6.96
C THR A 37 12.94 4.20 6.93
N GLY A 38 11.65 3.97 6.71
CA GLY A 38 11.09 2.64 6.82
C GLY A 38 11.30 1.78 5.58
N ILE A 39 11.18 2.36 4.41
CA ILE A 39 11.25 1.61 3.15
C ILE A 39 12.59 1.79 2.45
N GLY A 40 13.04 3.02 2.34
CA GLY A 40 14.27 3.33 1.61
C GLY A 40 14.07 3.44 0.12
N SER A 41 14.87 4.31 -0.50
CA SER A 41 14.76 4.62 -1.93
C SER A 41 15.03 3.40 -2.80
N GLY A 42 14.23 3.21 -3.82
CA GLY A 42 14.37 2.13 -4.79
C GLY A 42 13.63 0.85 -4.41
N ASN A 43 13.09 0.75 -3.21
CA ASN A 43 12.36 -0.43 -2.78
C ASN A 43 10.87 -0.29 -3.06
N ALA A 44 10.25 -1.41 -3.42
CA ALA A 44 8.81 -1.52 -3.52
C ALA A 44 8.21 -1.81 -2.15
N THR A 45 6.95 -1.45 -1.96
CA THR A 45 6.21 -1.76 -0.75
C THR A 45 4.72 -1.89 -1.07
N TYR A 46 4.00 -2.51 -0.15
CA TYR A 46 2.54 -2.43 -0.15
C TYR A 46 2.13 -1.13 0.54
N TYR A 47 1.15 -0.46 -0.02
CA TYR A 47 0.68 0.82 0.52
C TYR A 47 -0.84 0.89 0.53
N THR A 48 -1.37 1.78 1.35
CA THR A 48 -2.73 2.31 1.25
C THR A 48 -2.64 3.82 1.05
N ILE A 49 -3.46 4.34 0.15
CA ILE A 49 -3.71 5.77 0.01
C ILE A 49 -5.17 6.02 0.36
N LEU A 50 -5.43 6.91 1.29
CA LEU A 50 -6.77 7.31 1.70
C LEU A 50 -6.94 8.81 1.54
N ASP A 51 -7.91 9.22 0.73
CA ASP A 51 -8.31 10.62 0.64
C ASP A 51 -9.12 10.96 1.89
N THR A 52 -8.61 11.87 2.72
CA THR A 52 -9.24 12.21 3.99
C THR A 52 -10.48 13.11 3.83
N THR A 53 -10.76 13.58 2.61
CA THR A 53 -11.95 14.38 2.31
C THR A 53 -13.07 13.54 1.72
N THR A 54 -12.77 12.72 0.70
CA THR A 54 -13.77 11.92 0.01
C THR A 54 -13.89 10.51 0.56
N TYR A 55 -12.87 10.05 1.31
CA TYR A 55 -12.72 8.67 1.80
C TYR A 55 -12.54 7.64 0.70
N ASP A 56 -12.24 8.07 -0.51
CA ASP A 56 -11.76 7.15 -1.54
C ASP A 56 -10.39 6.61 -1.15
N TRP A 57 -10.13 5.36 -1.49
CA TRP A 57 -8.87 4.72 -1.12
C TRP A 57 -8.45 3.68 -2.15
N GLU A 58 -7.18 3.39 -2.14
CA GLU A 58 -6.64 2.24 -2.85
C GLU A 58 -5.55 1.57 -2.04
N VAL A 59 -5.40 0.28 -2.27
CA VAL A 59 -4.31 -0.55 -1.75
C VAL A 59 -3.54 -1.09 -2.94
N GLY A 60 -2.22 -0.98 -2.90
CA GLY A 60 -1.43 -1.39 -4.04
C GLY A 60 0.03 -1.66 -3.73
N ILE A 61 0.79 -1.81 -4.79
CA ILE A 61 2.24 -1.97 -4.77
C ILE A 61 2.83 -0.78 -5.50
N GLY A 62 3.80 -0.13 -4.87
CA GLY A 62 4.51 1.00 -5.48
C GLY A 62 5.96 1.02 -5.05
N THR A 63 6.74 1.84 -5.72
CA THR A 63 8.17 2.03 -5.43
C THR A 63 8.37 3.42 -4.84
N TYR A 64 9.05 3.48 -3.69
CA TYR A 64 9.47 4.73 -3.09
C TYR A 64 10.76 5.21 -3.75
N THR A 65 10.81 6.48 -4.10
CA THR A 65 12.02 7.14 -4.60
C THR A 65 12.28 8.38 -3.77
N SER A 66 13.47 8.49 -3.21
CA SER A 66 13.85 9.66 -2.41
C SER A 66 13.97 10.91 -3.28
N GLY A 67 13.78 12.07 -2.68
CA GLY A 67 13.88 13.34 -3.37
C GLY A 67 13.22 14.45 -2.58
N SER A 68 13.16 15.62 -3.21
CA SER A 68 12.45 16.78 -2.68
C SER A 68 11.47 17.30 -3.72
N PRO A 69 10.27 16.71 -3.80
CA PRO A 69 9.72 15.72 -2.89
C PRO A 69 10.15 14.28 -3.19
N GLY A 70 10.10 13.40 -2.20
CA GLY A 70 10.09 11.97 -2.43
C GLY A 70 8.79 11.55 -3.11
N THR A 71 8.79 10.42 -3.79
CA THR A 71 7.62 9.96 -4.56
C THR A 71 7.30 8.50 -4.29
N LEU A 72 6.03 8.17 -4.49
CA LEU A 72 5.56 6.79 -4.47
C LEU A 72 4.84 6.52 -5.79
N SER A 73 5.33 5.55 -6.54
CA SER A 73 4.65 5.10 -7.74
C SER A 73 3.44 4.23 -7.35
N ARG A 74 2.52 4.07 -8.28
CA ARG A 74 1.30 3.29 -8.08
C ARG A 74 1.24 2.24 -9.18
N THR A 75 2.15 1.27 -9.07
CA THR A 75 2.44 0.35 -10.17
C THR A 75 1.35 -0.69 -10.35
N THR A 76 0.85 -1.23 -9.24
CA THR A 76 -0.18 -2.27 -9.25
C THR A 76 -1.22 -1.92 -8.20
N ILE A 77 -2.48 -1.84 -8.62
CA ILE A 77 -3.58 -1.61 -7.69
C ILE A 77 -4.21 -2.97 -7.36
N LEU A 78 -4.24 -3.30 -6.07
CA LEU A 78 -4.79 -4.57 -5.60
C LEU A 78 -6.29 -4.47 -5.31
N SER A 79 -6.72 -3.34 -4.73
CA SER A 79 -8.13 -3.08 -4.44
C SER A 79 -8.35 -1.59 -4.28
N ASN A 80 -9.59 -1.15 -4.44
CA ASN A 80 -9.95 0.24 -4.22
C ASN A 80 -11.39 0.39 -3.72
N SER A 81 -11.75 1.61 -3.32
CA SER A 81 -13.05 1.92 -2.73
C SER A 81 -14.22 1.71 -3.67
N SER A 82 -13.98 1.64 -4.98
CA SER A 82 -15.02 1.34 -5.97
C SER A 82 -15.20 -0.16 -6.21
N GLY A 83 -14.43 -1.00 -5.54
CA GLY A 83 -14.48 -2.45 -5.68
C GLY A 83 -13.67 -2.99 -6.85
N GLY A 84 -12.80 -2.17 -7.46
CA GLY A 84 -12.00 -2.57 -8.60
C GLY A 84 -10.49 -2.55 -8.34
N THR A 85 -9.75 -2.65 -9.42
CA THR A 85 -8.29 -2.67 -9.42
C THR A 85 -7.69 -1.59 -10.31
N SER A 86 -8.46 -0.54 -10.60
CA SER A 86 -7.96 0.63 -11.31
C SER A 86 -7.46 1.67 -10.33
N ALA A 87 -6.49 2.48 -10.74
CA ALA A 87 -5.99 3.57 -9.92
C ALA A 87 -7.10 4.58 -9.65
N VAL A 88 -7.25 4.97 -8.39
CA VAL A 88 -8.20 6.01 -7.99
C VAL A 88 -7.72 7.36 -8.53
N ASN A 89 -8.63 8.13 -9.10
CA ASN A 89 -8.32 9.48 -9.57
C ASN A 89 -8.49 10.45 -8.40
N PHE A 90 -7.43 10.65 -7.63
CA PHE A 90 -7.47 11.53 -6.47
C PHE A 90 -7.47 13.00 -6.89
N THR A 91 -8.15 13.83 -6.11
CA THR A 91 -8.23 15.26 -6.37
C THR A 91 -6.96 15.95 -5.87
N ASN A 92 -6.28 16.67 -6.77
CA ASN A 92 -5.14 17.50 -6.40
C ASN A 92 -5.55 18.53 -5.34
N GLY A 93 -4.77 18.63 -4.28
CA GLY A 93 -5.04 19.53 -3.17
C GLY A 93 -5.72 18.88 -1.97
N ASN A 94 -6.40 17.76 -2.17
CA ASN A 94 -6.90 16.99 -1.03
C ASN A 94 -5.73 16.36 -0.28
N THR A 95 -5.88 16.23 1.03
CA THR A 95 -4.87 15.56 1.84
C THR A 95 -5.07 14.07 1.79
N LEU A 96 -4.10 13.37 1.24
CA LEU A 96 -4.08 11.91 1.19
C LEU A 96 -3.22 11.40 2.34
N SER A 97 -3.74 10.43 3.08
CA SER A 97 -2.95 9.67 4.05
C SER A 97 -2.34 8.49 3.32
N VAL A 98 -1.02 8.35 3.38
CA VAL A 98 -0.27 7.33 2.64
C VAL A 98 0.53 6.51 3.63
N PHE A 99 0.22 5.23 3.71
CA PHE A 99 0.88 4.39 4.71
C PHE A 99 1.14 2.98 4.19
N VAL A 100 2.14 2.35 4.77
CA VAL A 100 2.48 0.96 4.47
C VAL A 100 1.43 0.05 5.14
N THR A 101 0.94 -0.91 4.39
CA THR A 101 -0.04 -1.87 4.87
C THR A 101 0.36 -3.28 4.42
N TYR A 102 -0.13 -4.29 5.11
CA TYR A 102 -0.03 -5.66 4.65
C TYR A 102 -1.39 -6.03 4.04
N PRO A 103 -1.51 -6.07 2.70
CA PRO A 103 -2.82 -6.26 2.07
C PRO A 103 -3.45 -7.59 2.43
N ALA A 104 -4.76 -7.59 2.62
CA ALA A 104 -5.49 -8.79 3.00
C ALA A 104 -5.25 -9.94 2.01
N GLU A 105 -5.26 -9.64 0.71
CA GLU A 105 -5.08 -10.70 -0.30
C GLU A 105 -3.64 -11.25 -0.34
N LYS A 106 -2.69 -10.57 0.27
CA LYS A 106 -1.29 -11.02 0.34
C LYS A 106 -0.95 -11.64 1.69
N SER A 107 -1.83 -11.50 2.66
CA SER A 107 -1.57 -11.99 4.02
C SER A 107 -1.65 -13.51 4.08
N ILE A 108 -0.90 -14.07 5.01
CA ILE A 108 -0.96 -15.49 5.39
C ILE A 108 -1.42 -15.52 6.82
N ASN A 109 -2.53 -16.20 7.08
CA ASN A 109 -3.16 -16.22 8.39
C ASN A 109 -3.46 -17.65 8.80
N TYR A 110 -3.57 -17.89 10.12
CA TYR A 110 -4.16 -19.12 10.62
C TYR A 110 -5.66 -18.92 10.78
N ASP A 111 -6.44 -19.87 10.30
CA ASP A 111 -7.86 -19.87 10.55
C ASP A 111 -8.18 -20.34 11.99
N ILE A 112 -9.45 -20.42 12.31
CA ILE A 112 -9.88 -20.81 13.66
C ILE A 112 -9.44 -22.23 14.03
N ASP A 113 -9.19 -23.07 13.05
CA ASP A 113 -8.75 -24.45 13.25
C ASP A 113 -7.22 -24.58 13.24
N GLY A 114 -6.49 -23.48 13.13
CA GLY A 114 -5.04 -23.49 13.11
C GLY A 114 -4.42 -23.81 11.76
N VAL A 115 -5.20 -23.78 10.68
CA VAL A 115 -4.71 -24.01 9.33
C VAL A 115 -4.29 -22.68 8.72
N ALA A 116 -3.09 -22.63 8.15
CA ALA A 116 -2.61 -21.42 7.49
C ALA A 116 -3.36 -21.18 6.19
N THR A 117 -3.82 -19.94 6.00
CA THR A 117 -4.51 -19.52 4.77
C THR A 117 -3.84 -18.28 4.20
N ILE A 118 -3.99 -18.09 2.89
CA ILE A 118 -3.59 -16.86 2.21
C ILE A 118 -4.83 -15.99 2.06
N GLY A 119 -4.68 -14.68 2.23
CA GLY A 119 -5.79 -13.73 2.25
C GLY A 119 -6.67 -13.80 1.01
N ASP A 120 -6.09 -13.97 -0.17
CA ASP A 120 -6.83 -14.27 -1.39
C ASP A 120 -6.81 -15.78 -1.61
N VAL A 121 -7.79 -16.47 -1.08
CA VAL A 121 -7.80 -17.94 -1.07
C VAL A 121 -8.38 -18.56 -2.34
N LEU A 122 -9.10 -17.80 -3.16
CA LEU A 122 -9.69 -18.34 -4.37
C LEU A 122 -8.60 -18.73 -5.36
N GLY A 123 -8.55 -20.00 -5.72
CA GLY A 123 -7.52 -20.53 -6.60
C GLY A 123 -6.19 -20.80 -5.92
N TYR A 124 -5.94 -20.20 -4.78
CA TYR A 124 -4.71 -20.45 -4.02
C TYR A 124 -4.86 -21.50 -2.96
N SER A 125 -5.98 -21.52 -2.27
CA SER A 125 -6.20 -22.49 -1.20
C SER A 125 -6.00 -23.91 -1.69
N ASP A 126 -6.46 -24.24 -2.90
CA ASP A 126 -6.28 -25.57 -3.48
C ASP A 126 -4.81 -25.92 -3.68
N LYS A 127 -4.05 -24.98 -4.22
CA LYS A 127 -2.64 -25.20 -4.50
C LYS A 127 -1.81 -25.25 -3.23
N ILE A 128 -2.07 -24.33 -2.33
CA ILE A 128 -1.33 -24.24 -1.08
C ILE A 128 -1.68 -25.43 -0.19
N GLY A 129 -2.96 -25.77 -0.09
CA GLY A 129 -3.39 -26.91 0.70
C GLY A 129 -2.73 -28.19 0.24
N ARG A 130 -2.67 -28.43 -1.06
CA ARG A 130 -2.00 -29.61 -1.59
C ARG A 130 -0.50 -29.59 -1.39
N ALA A 131 0.12 -28.42 -1.39
CA ALA A 131 1.54 -28.31 -1.17
C ALA A 131 1.93 -28.60 0.27
N HIS A 132 0.99 -28.45 1.20
CA HIS A 132 1.23 -28.59 2.62
C HIS A 132 0.77 -29.93 3.21
N VAL A 133 0.13 -30.71 2.45
CA VAL A 133 -0.34 -32.03 2.90
C VAL A 133 0.60 -33.15 2.50
#